data_9f4241a7387a442f520d8bdbf81cd156
#
_entry.id   9f4241a7387a442f520d8bdbf81cd156
#
_cell.length_a   1.000
_cell.length_b   1.000
_cell.length_c   1.000
_cell.angle_alpha   90.00
_cell.angle_beta   90.00
_cell.angle_gamma   90.00
#
_symmetry.space_group_name_H-M   'P 1'
#
loop_
_entity.id
_entity.type
_entity.pdbx_description
1 polymer ?
#
loop_
_entity_poly.entity_id
_entity_poly.type
_entity_poly.pdbx_seq_one_letter_code
_entity_poly.pdbx_strand_id
1 'polypeptide(L)'
;MTAFAACGGGTATIDGGQPISSSCADLFDQTRVRTYSIDIDPAEWQSLDAEFHDLASLSTGLPFVAYHPIVFHVDDETVTNAMIKLHGQSSWMQAVMLDGDRAKMQFDIAFDKVDQGGKFHGVDKLVFDMPRSDWTFLHDRLAHAWLRQSGIMASCAASGRLMINGNYYGLYVVEEDLGRRVIQQFFPNNSDGDLWEAGEIPETNKMTADPARVAAFWAATDLAAVTAIVDVPGSLMTWASEALLNDADGYYGGFHNFLLYDQGQKGLVFLPKDTDSTFDWLAVFDLVGAVDHPVFWWEARAKPAPPPGQQWVIVMSDADQRRKYADAIAAQLAKWDVTQIQGWIDAWSQQIAGDVAADPHTWATPDNFNTGVASARQIVQARADYLRTFVDCENGNGADMDGDGARWCDDCRDDDASIHLGAPEICGNGVDDNCNGAVDEGCQ
;
A
#
# COMPACT_ATOMS: atom_id res chain seq x y z
N MET A 1 -38.15 17.38 2.89
CA MET A 1 -37.82 16.20 2.07
C MET A 1 -36.80 16.66 1.03
N THR A 2 -35.55 16.63 1.37
CA THR A 2 -34.42 16.97 0.47
C THR A 2 -33.81 15.65 0.07
N ALA A 3 -33.91 15.30 -1.20
CA ALA A 3 -33.29 14.12 -1.76
C ALA A 3 -31.78 14.27 -1.71
N PHE A 4 -31.09 13.36 -1.04
CA PHE A 4 -29.66 13.18 -1.19
C PHE A 4 -29.39 12.68 -2.61
N ALA A 5 -28.75 13.52 -3.39
CA ALA A 5 -28.21 13.10 -4.67
C ALA A 5 -27.12 12.04 -4.42
N ALA A 6 -27.26 10.91 -5.07
CA ALA A 6 -26.23 9.88 -5.10
C ALA A 6 -24.92 10.50 -5.57
N CYS A 7 -23.83 10.27 -4.83
CA CYS A 7 -22.48 10.61 -5.25
C CYS A 7 -22.20 9.92 -6.59
N GLY A 8 -22.20 10.71 -7.66
CA GLY A 8 -21.77 10.27 -8.96
C GLY A 8 -20.26 10.01 -8.88
N GLY A 9 -19.87 8.74 -8.78
CA GLY A 9 -18.47 8.34 -8.86
C GLY A 9 -17.91 8.78 -10.20
N GLY A 10 -16.87 9.60 -10.17
CA GLY A 10 -16.09 9.91 -11.34
C GLY A 10 -15.49 8.63 -11.90
N THR A 11 -15.80 8.31 -13.14
CA THR A 11 -15.27 7.11 -13.81
C THR A 11 -13.84 7.39 -14.27
N ALA A 12 -12.87 6.76 -13.62
CA ALA A 12 -11.53 6.67 -14.18
C ALA A 12 -11.53 5.68 -15.35
N THR A 13 -10.94 6.07 -16.46
CA THR A 13 -10.78 5.19 -17.63
C THR A 13 -9.33 4.76 -17.72
N ILE A 14 -9.10 3.44 -17.74
CA ILE A 14 -7.80 2.87 -18.11
C ILE A 14 -7.95 2.34 -19.54
N ASP A 15 -6.92 2.60 -20.34
CA ASP A 15 -6.64 2.09 -21.68
C ASP A 15 -7.82 1.38 -22.37
N GLY A 16 -8.73 2.11 -23.01
CA GLY A 16 -9.86 1.56 -23.74
C GLY A 16 -11.25 1.84 -23.18
N GLY A 17 -11.40 2.62 -22.11
CA GLY A 17 -12.65 3.34 -21.83
C GLY A 17 -13.74 2.63 -21.05
N GLN A 18 -13.43 1.61 -20.25
CA GLN A 18 -14.41 1.03 -19.32
C GLN A 18 -14.30 1.67 -17.92
N PRO A 19 -15.44 2.06 -17.30
CA PRO A 19 -15.43 2.62 -15.96
C PRO A 19 -15.12 1.55 -14.91
N ILE A 20 -14.18 1.84 -14.01
CA ILE A 20 -13.72 0.92 -12.95
C ILE A 20 -14.60 0.97 -11.70
N SER A 21 -15.36 2.03 -11.52
CA SER A 21 -15.97 2.40 -10.25
C SER A 21 -17.10 1.52 -9.71
N SER A 22 -17.61 0.56 -10.48
CA SER A 22 -18.80 -0.22 -10.09
C SER A 22 -18.51 -1.65 -9.63
N SER A 23 -17.29 -2.01 -9.35
CA SER A 23 -16.88 -3.40 -9.27
C SER A 23 -16.53 -3.95 -7.90
N CYS A 24 -16.55 -3.13 -6.84
CA CYS A 24 -16.50 -3.66 -5.49
C CYS A 24 -17.78 -4.44 -5.20
N ALA A 25 -17.65 -5.65 -4.63
CA ALA A 25 -18.80 -6.38 -4.12
C ALA A 25 -19.51 -5.55 -3.04
N ASP A 26 -20.78 -5.80 -2.83
CA ASP A 26 -21.57 -5.13 -1.79
C ASP A 26 -21.06 -5.37 -0.36
N LEU A 27 -20.21 -6.38 -0.18
CA LEU A 27 -19.43 -6.61 1.04
C LEU A 27 -18.62 -5.39 1.48
N PHE A 28 -18.22 -4.55 0.55
CA PHE A 28 -17.41 -3.34 0.78
C PHE A 28 -18.23 -2.05 0.71
N ASP A 29 -19.49 -2.11 1.19
CA ASP A 29 -20.37 -0.95 1.29
C ASP A 29 -19.80 0.10 2.25
N GLN A 30 -19.42 1.27 1.73
CA GLN A 30 -18.79 2.35 2.47
C GLN A 30 -19.76 3.07 3.44
N THR A 31 -21.05 2.81 3.36
CA THR A 31 -22.07 3.52 4.16
C THR A 31 -22.33 2.89 5.51
N ARG A 32 -21.81 1.69 5.76
CA ARG A 32 -22.03 0.94 7.02
C ARG A 32 -20.79 0.13 7.44
N VAL A 33 -20.65 -0.10 8.74
CA VAL A 33 -19.71 -1.11 9.29
C VAL A 33 -20.47 -2.43 9.36
N ARG A 34 -20.05 -3.39 8.55
CA ARG A 34 -20.66 -4.72 8.50
C ARG A 34 -20.19 -5.57 9.68
N THR A 35 -21.06 -6.47 10.15
CA THR A 35 -20.67 -7.47 11.14
C THR A 35 -20.47 -8.81 10.45
N TYR A 36 -19.28 -9.36 10.60
CA TYR A 36 -18.88 -10.69 10.18
C TYR A 36 -18.80 -11.59 11.41
N SER A 37 -19.28 -12.82 11.32
CA SER A 37 -19.20 -13.76 12.43
C SER A 37 -18.57 -15.07 11.96
N ILE A 38 -17.77 -15.66 12.85
CA ILE A 38 -17.12 -16.94 12.62
C ILE A 38 -17.51 -17.87 13.77
N ASP A 39 -18.02 -19.05 13.42
CA ASP A 39 -18.10 -20.16 14.35
C ASP A 39 -16.95 -21.12 14.03
N ILE A 40 -16.06 -21.31 15.00
CA ILE A 40 -14.89 -22.17 14.92
C ILE A 40 -14.88 -23.17 16.08
N ASP A 41 -14.54 -24.43 15.79
CA ASP A 41 -14.41 -25.46 16.84
C ASP A 41 -13.34 -25.03 17.87
N PRO A 42 -13.56 -25.21 19.17
CA PRO A 42 -12.60 -24.84 20.20
C PRO A 42 -11.20 -25.44 20.04
N ALA A 43 -11.08 -26.65 19.48
CA ALA A 43 -9.78 -27.28 19.23
C ALA A 43 -9.06 -26.66 18.06
N GLU A 44 -9.79 -26.27 17.00
CA GLU A 44 -9.25 -25.52 15.86
C GLU A 44 -8.82 -24.11 16.26
N TRP A 45 -9.61 -23.43 17.10
CA TRP A 45 -9.23 -22.14 17.66
C TRP A 45 -7.96 -22.22 18.50
N GLN A 46 -7.83 -23.26 19.35
CA GLN A 46 -6.63 -23.48 20.14
C GLN A 46 -5.40 -23.76 19.29
N SER A 47 -5.56 -24.45 18.15
CA SER A 47 -4.47 -24.69 17.21
C SER A 47 -4.02 -23.39 16.55
N LEU A 48 -4.97 -22.56 16.08
CA LEU A 48 -4.71 -21.26 15.46
C LEU A 48 -4.05 -20.28 16.45
N ASP A 49 -4.48 -20.28 17.71
CA ASP A 49 -3.86 -19.50 18.79
C ASP A 49 -2.43 -19.96 19.09
N ALA A 50 -2.17 -21.26 19.05
CA ALA A 50 -0.82 -21.80 19.22
C ALA A 50 0.10 -21.41 18.05
N GLU A 51 -0.41 -21.39 16.82
CA GLU A 51 0.33 -20.87 15.64
C GLU A 51 0.64 -19.38 15.80
N PHE A 52 -0.32 -18.59 16.30
CA PHE A 52 -0.13 -17.16 16.52
C PHE A 52 0.99 -16.86 17.52
N HIS A 53 1.16 -17.69 18.54
CA HIS A 53 2.18 -17.53 19.57
C HIS A 53 3.52 -18.22 19.25
N ASP A 54 3.65 -18.90 18.10
CA ASP A 54 4.89 -19.54 17.68
C ASP A 54 5.89 -18.56 17.06
N LEU A 55 6.50 -17.72 17.91
CA LEU A 55 7.51 -16.76 17.52
C LEU A 55 8.77 -17.40 16.90
N ALA A 56 9.04 -18.67 17.21
CA ALA A 56 10.20 -19.36 16.64
C ALA A 56 10.00 -19.62 15.16
N SER A 57 8.83 -20.04 14.74
CA SER A 57 8.48 -20.19 13.33
C SER A 57 8.41 -18.85 12.60
N LEU A 58 7.85 -17.80 13.23
CA LEU A 58 7.83 -16.44 12.68
C LEU A 58 9.23 -15.92 12.38
N SER A 59 10.18 -16.14 13.27
CA SER A 59 11.55 -15.66 13.12
C SER A 59 12.31 -16.29 11.95
N THR A 60 11.81 -17.41 11.40
CA THR A 60 12.38 -18.06 10.22
C THR A 60 11.95 -17.43 8.89
N GLY A 61 11.04 -16.43 8.93
CA GLY A 61 10.53 -15.73 7.76
C GLY A 61 9.43 -16.44 6.98
N LEU A 62 9.14 -17.70 7.30
CA LEU A 62 8.08 -18.47 6.67
C LEU A 62 7.35 -19.32 7.75
N PRO A 63 6.49 -18.70 8.57
CA PRO A 63 5.73 -19.43 9.55
C PRO A 63 4.81 -20.42 8.84
N PHE A 64 4.76 -21.64 9.35
CA PHE A 64 3.75 -22.60 8.93
C PHE A 64 2.41 -22.14 9.51
N VAL A 65 1.46 -21.80 8.65
CA VAL A 65 0.08 -21.48 9.05
C VAL A 65 -0.88 -22.41 8.31
N ALA A 66 -1.74 -23.07 9.08
CA ALA A 66 -2.73 -23.98 8.55
C ALA A 66 -4.03 -23.25 8.22
N TYR A 67 -4.83 -23.86 7.34
CA TYR A 67 -6.23 -23.48 7.17
C TYR A 67 -7.09 -24.30 8.15
N HIS A 68 -7.92 -23.59 8.94
CA HIS A 68 -8.85 -24.16 9.90
C HIS A 68 -10.28 -24.05 9.38
N PRO A 69 -11.12 -25.08 9.52
CA PRO A 69 -12.51 -25.04 9.07
C PRO A 69 -13.35 -24.11 9.96
N ILE A 70 -14.19 -23.30 9.32
CA ILE A 70 -15.12 -22.38 10.00
C ILE A 70 -16.49 -22.39 9.33
N VAL A 71 -17.50 -21.95 10.09
CA VAL A 71 -18.75 -21.45 9.53
C VAL A 71 -18.70 -19.93 9.55
N PHE A 72 -18.84 -19.32 8.39
CA PHE A 72 -18.76 -17.87 8.21
C PHE A 72 -20.17 -17.30 7.99
N HIS A 73 -20.46 -16.21 8.68
CA HIS A 73 -21.75 -15.53 8.59
C HIS A 73 -21.56 -14.03 8.33
N VAL A 74 -22.38 -13.47 7.48
CA VAL A 74 -22.51 -12.03 7.27
C VAL A 74 -23.95 -11.70 6.87
N ASP A 75 -24.55 -10.70 7.52
CA ASP A 75 -25.98 -10.40 7.41
C ASP A 75 -26.83 -11.67 7.65
N ASP A 76 -27.68 -12.05 6.69
CA ASP A 76 -28.54 -13.26 6.78
C ASP A 76 -27.91 -14.47 6.04
N GLU A 77 -26.67 -14.37 5.59
CA GLU A 77 -26.01 -15.41 4.79
C GLU A 77 -25.05 -16.26 5.63
N THR A 78 -24.92 -17.51 5.25
CA THR A 78 -24.04 -18.49 5.92
C THR A 78 -23.23 -19.30 4.90
N VAL A 79 -21.92 -19.39 5.11
CA VAL A 79 -21.01 -20.24 4.34
C VAL A 79 -20.41 -21.30 5.28
N THR A 80 -20.73 -22.56 5.04
CA THR A 80 -20.36 -23.67 5.93
C THR A 80 -19.04 -24.35 5.60
N ASN A 81 -18.43 -24.02 4.46
CA ASN A 81 -17.19 -24.60 3.94
C ASN A 81 -16.10 -23.53 3.74
N ALA A 82 -16.15 -22.45 4.52
CA ALA A 82 -15.09 -21.46 4.59
C ALA A 82 -13.92 -21.97 5.45
N MET A 83 -12.74 -21.44 5.17
CA MET A 83 -11.52 -21.75 5.92
C MET A 83 -10.87 -20.45 6.39
N ILE A 84 -10.28 -20.47 7.59
CA ILE A 84 -9.54 -19.36 8.16
C ILE A 84 -8.08 -19.73 8.35
N LYS A 85 -7.17 -18.79 8.15
CA LYS A 85 -5.77 -18.90 8.57
C LYS A 85 -5.26 -17.54 9.06
N LEU A 86 -4.14 -17.54 9.76
CA LEU A 86 -3.44 -16.30 10.13
C LEU A 86 -2.92 -15.57 8.88
N HIS A 87 -2.93 -14.25 8.94
CA HIS A 87 -2.41 -13.34 7.94
C HIS A 87 -1.29 -12.46 8.52
N GLY A 88 -0.46 -11.87 7.64
CA GLY A 88 0.63 -10.97 8.02
C GLY A 88 1.86 -11.69 8.56
N GLN A 89 2.89 -10.93 8.89
CA GLN A 89 4.14 -11.41 9.46
C GLN A 89 4.72 -10.43 10.49
N SER A 90 5.14 -9.22 10.08
CA SER A 90 5.76 -8.22 10.96
C SER A 90 4.78 -7.67 11.99
N SER A 91 3.58 -7.31 11.57
CA SER A 91 2.47 -6.84 12.43
C SER A 91 2.04 -7.91 13.43
N TRP A 92 1.94 -9.16 13.00
CA TRP A 92 1.68 -10.30 13.87
C TRP A 92 2.77 -10.46 14.95
N MET A 93 4.07 -10.51 14.55
CA MET A 93 5.17 -10.60 15.51
C MET A 93 5.15 -9.44 16.52
N GLN A 94 4.91 -8.22 16.09
CA GLN A 94 4.79 -7.04 16.95
C GLN A 94 3.61 -7.18 17.91
N ALA A 95 2.44 -7.66 17.46
CA ALA A 95 1.28 -7.85 18.30
C ALA A 95 1.61 -8.81 19.45
N VAL A 96 2.16 -10.00 19.16
CA VAL A 96 2.51 -10.99 20.18
C VAL A 96 3.56 -10.45 21.15
N MET A 97 4.57 -9.72 20.66
CA MET A 97 5.68 -9.25 21.53
C MET A 97 5.29 -8.03 22.39
N LEU A 98 4.39 -7.16 21.92
CA LEU A 98 4.17 -5.85 22.54
C LEU A 98 2.81 -5.71 23.22
N ASP A 99 1.77 -6.45 22.78
CA ASP A 99 0.40 -6.22 23.22
C ASP A 99 -0.07 -7.21 24.29
N GLY A 100 0.68 -8.31 24.53
CA GLY A 100 0.36 -9.30 25.55
C GLY A 100 -1.04 -9.90 25.32
N ASP A 101 -1.89 -9.87 26.36
CA ASP A 101 -3.26 -10.42 26.32
C ASP A 101 -4.20 -9.66 25.34
N ARG A 102 -3.78 -8.51 24.81
CA ARG A 102 -4.51 -7.72 23.81
C ARG A 102 -4.00 -7.96 22.39
N ALA A 103 -3.03 -8.85 22.21
CA ALA A 103 -2.52 -9.18 20.89
C ALA A 103 -3.66 -9.59 19.96
N LYS A 104 -3.70 -8.97 18.79
CA LYS A 104 -4.78 -9.13 17.82
C LYS A 104 -4.29 -9.92 16.62
N MET A 105 -5.02 -10.97 16.28
CA MET A 105 -4.76 -11.77 15.08
C MET A 105 -5.28 -11.07 13.84
N GLN A 106 -4.60 -11.26 12.72
CA GLN A 106 -5.07 -10.96 11.37
C GLN A 106 -5.46 -12.26 10.67
N PHE A 107 -6.40 -12.19 9.75
CA PHE A 107 -6.95 -13.40 9.15
C PHE A 107 -7.14 -13.30 7.63
N ASP A 108 -6.82 -14.40 6.94
CA ASP A 108 -7.40 -14.73 5.64
C ASP A 108 -8.62 -15.63 5.85
N ILE A 109 -9.78 -15.24 5.27
CA ILE A 109 -10.96 -16.10 5.19
C ILE A 109 -11.15 -16.48 3.72
N ALA A 110 -10.97 -17.76 3.42
CA ALA A 110 -10.98 -18.30 2.06
C ALA A 110 -12.24 -19.14 1.80
N PHE A 111 -12.82 -18.99 0.63
CA PHE A 111 -14.03 -19.68 0.18
C PHE A 111 -13.73 -20.77 -0.85
N ASP A 112 -12.49 -20.86 -1.35
CA ASP A 112 -12.04 -21.74 -2.41
C ASP A 112 -11.24 -22.97 -1.96
N LYS A 113 -11.00 -23.12 -0.66
CA LYS A 113 -10.10 -24.17 -0.14
C LYS A 113 -10.77 -25.54 -0.07
N VAL A 114 -12.06 -25.59 0.19
CA VAL A 114 -12.87 -26.83 0.18
C VAL A 114 -13.47 -27.02 -1.20
N ASP A 115 -14.11 -26.00 -1.74
CA ASP A 115 -14.71 -26.02 -3.06
C ASP A 115 -13.80 -25.27 -4.06
N GLN A 116 -13.13 -26.00 -4.94
CA GLN A 116 -12.27 -25.38 -5.96
C GLN A 116 -13.07 -24.36 -6.80
N GLY A 117 -12.61 -23.09 -6.78
CA GLY A 117 -13.31 -21.99 -7.44
C GLY A 117 -14.51 -21.45 -6.67
N GLY A 118 -14.68 -21.85 -5.39
CA GLY A 118 -15.66 -21.30 -4.48
C GLY A 118 -15.49 -19.79 -4.31
N LYS A 119 -16.61 -19.07 -4.27
CA LYS A 119 -16.64 -17.61 -4.13
C LYS A 119 -17.81 -17.19 -3.27
N PHE A 120 -17.60 -16.12 -2.52
CA PHE A 120 -18.66 -15.44 -1.78
C PHE A 120 -18.77 -14.01 -2.31
N HIS A 121 -19.94 -13.63 -2.83
CA HIS A 121 -20.15 -12.36 -3.56
C HIS A 121 -19.11 -12.09 -4.66
N GLY A 122 -18.64 -13.16 -5.33
CA GLY A 122 -17.62 -13.09 -6.38
C GLY A 122 -16.18 -13.00 -5.86
N VAL A 123 -15.98 -12.94 -4.55
CA VAL A 123 -14.66 -12.89 -3.88
C VAL A 123 -14.28 -14.30 -3.43
N ASP A 124 -13.05 -14.71 -3.69
CA ASP A 124 -12.52 -16.02 -3.29
C ASP A 124 -11.84 -15.99 -1.91
N LYS A 125 -11.38 -14.82 -1.47
CA LYS A 125 -10.77 -14.60 -0.15
C LYS A 125 -11.04 -13.19 0.35
N LEU A 126 -11.31 -13.05 1.66
CA LEU A 126 -11.30 -11.78 2.40
C LEU A 126 -10.09 -11.75 3.32
N VAL A 127 -9.44 -10.60 3.38
CA VAL A 127 -8.40 -10.30 4.35
C VAL A 127 -9.02 -9.46 5.46
N PHE A 128 -8.85 -9.88 6.70
CA PHE A 128 -9.20 -9.11 7.90
C PHE A 128 -7.90 -8.54 8.44
N ASP A 129 -7.59 -7.34 7.99
CA ASP A 129 -6.36 -6.68 8.34
C ASP A 129 -6.48 -5.84 9.61
N MET A 130 -5.39 -5.86 10.37
CA MET A 130 -5.23 -5.10 11.60
C MET A 130 -4.07 -4.12 11.39
N PRO A 131 -4.33 -2.91 10.88
CA PRO A 131 -3.28 -1.94 10.55
C PRO A 131 -2.61 -1.43 11.82
N ARG A 132 -1.60 -2.17 12.31
CA ARG A 132 -0.98 -1.90 13.61
C ARG A 132 -0.28 -0.53 13.67
N SER A 133 0.15 -0.02 12.54
CA SER A 133 0.79 1.29 12.43
C SER A 133 -0.21 2.45 12.34
N ASP A 134 -1.49 2.16 12.12
CA ASP A 134 -2.57 3.14 11.96
C ASP A 134 -3.48 3.19 13.19
N TRP A 135 -3.41 4.27 13.97
CA TRP A 135 -4.33 4.48 15.09
C TRP A 135 -5.76 4.79 14.67
N THR A 136 -5.97 5.11 13.40
CA THR A 136 -7.29 5.51 12.88
C THR A 136 -8.10 4.35 12.30
N PHE A 137 -7.47 3.24 11.93
CA PHE A 137 -8.08 2.14 11.15
C PHE A 137 -8.67 2.61 9.81
N LEU A 138 -8.10 3.69 9.22
CA LEU A 138 -8.61 4.31 8.01
C LEU A 138 -7.61 4.32 6.86
N HIS A 139 -6.29 4.17 7.11
CA HIS A 139 -5.25 4.40 6.09
C HIS A 139 -5.47 3.50 4.87
N ASP A 140 -5.55 2.18 5.03
CA ASP A 140 -5.83 1.25 3.94
C ASP A 140 -7.13 1.56 3.23
N ARG A 141 -8.20 1.78 4.00
CA ARG A 141 -9.52 2.09 3.44
C ARG A 141 -9.49 3.36 2.60
N LEU A 142 -8.80 4.42 3.07
CA LEU A 142 -8.64 5.70 2.36
C LEU A 142 -7.75 5.53 1.13
N ALA A 143 -6.60 4.88 1.30
CA ALA A 143 -5.64 4.66 0.23
C ALA A 143 -6.27 3.84 -0.90
N HIS A 144 -6.89 2.71 -0.59
CA HIS A 144 -7.56 1.88 -1.59
C HIS A 144 -8.71 2.60 -2.30
N ALA A 145 -9.55 3.36 -1.56
CA ALA A 145 -10.64 4.12 -2.18
C ALA A 145 -10.10 5.15 -3.16
N TRP A 146 -9.05 5.89 -2.79
CA TRP A 146 -8.45 6.90 -3.66
C TRP A 146 -7.67 6.27 -4.84
N LEU A 147 -6.85 5.25 -4.60
CA LEU A 147 -6.12 4.54 -5.66
C LEU A 147 -7.06 4.03 -6.74
N ARG A 148 -8.15 3.37 -6.34
CA ARG A 148 -9.18 2.91 -7.29
C ARG A 148 -9.81 4.06 -8.06
N GLN A 149 -10.15 5.16 -7.39
CA GLN A 149 -10.69 6.35 -8.03
C GLN A 149 -9.69 7.00 -8.99
N SER A 150 -8.40 6.99 -8.66
CA SER A 150 -7.33 7.53 -9.49
C SER A 150 -6.96 6.63 -10.68
N GLY A 151 -7.44 5.39 -10.71
CA GLY A 151 -7.20 4.40 -11.76
C GLY A 151 -6.00 3.51 -11.52
N ILE A 152 -5.48 3.47 -10.30
CA ILE A 152 -4.43 2.53 -9.88
C ILE A 152 -5.10 1.27 -9.30
N MET A 153 -4.57 0.10 -9.65
CA MET A 153 -5.09 -1.16 -9.13
C MET A 153 -4.92 -1.23 -7.61
N ALA A 154 -6.01 -1.47 -6.92
CA ALA A 154 -6.04 -1.61 -5.47
C ALA A 154 -7.24 -2.46 -5.05
N SER A 155 -7.21 -2.98 -3.84
CA SER A 155 -8.27 -3.77 -3.22
C SER A 155 -9.57 -2.96 -3.06
N CYS A 156 -10.69 -3.63 -2.95
CA CYS A 156 -11.87 -3.07 -2.30
C CYS A 156 -11.67 -3.25 -0.79
N ALA A 157 -11.86 -2.19 -0.02
CA ALA A 157 -11.70 -2.21 1.43
C ALA A 157 -12.86 -1.50 2.13
N ALA A 158 -13.26 -1.99 3.30
CA ALA A 158 -14.26 -1.38 4.17
C ALA A 158 -14.00 -1.77 5.63
N SER A 159 -14.50 -0.98 6.59
CA SER A 159 -14.42 -1.37 8.00
C SER A 159 -15.44 -2.47 8.34
N GLY A 160 -15.02 -3.44 9.16
CA GLY A 160 -15.85 -4.56 9.58
C GLY A 160 -15.65 -4.96 11.03
N ARG A 161 -16.74 -5.33 11.72
CA ARG A 161 -16.70 -5.96 13.05
C ARG A 161 -16.54 -7.45 12.88
N LEU A 162 -15.62 -8.05 13.64
CA LEU A 162 -15.48 -9.49 13.69
C LEU A 162 -16.02 -10.03 15.02
N MET A 163 -16.91 -11.02 14.91
CA MET A 163 -17.39 -11.83 16.03
C MET A 163 -16.81 -13.24 15.91
N ILE A 164 -16.29 -13.78 17.00
CA ILE A 164 -15.79 -15.16 17.04
C ILE A 164 -16.56 -15.92 18.13
N ASN A 165 -17.22 -16.98 17.73
CA ASN A 165 -18.07 -17.80 18.62
C ASN A 165 -19.04 -16.94 19.47
N GLY A 166 -19.66 -15.93 18.81
CA GLY A 166 -20.63 -15.03 19.42
C GLY A 166 -20.04 -13.89 20.28
N ASN A 167 -18.72 -13.78 20.40
CA ASN A 167 -18.06 -12.72 21.15
C ASN A 167 -17.43 -11.68 20.20
N TYR A 168 -17.53 -10.39 20.52
CA TYR A 168 -16.85 -9.35 19.77
C TYR A 168 -15.34 -9.51 19.90
N TYR A 169 -14.67 -9.75 18.77
CA TYR A 169 -13.23 -9.93 18.71
C TYR A 169 -12.51 -8.61 18.36
N GLY A 170 -13.10 -7.79 17.50
CA GLY A 170 -12.54 -6.47 17.22
C GLY A 170 -12.96 -5.87 15.88
N LEU A 171 -12.51 -4.65 15.66
CA LEU A 171 -12.66 -3.90 14.41
C LEU A 171 -11.49 -4.23 13.47
N TYR A 172 -11.80 -4.37 12.17
CA TYR A 172 -10.82 -4.67 11.11
C TYR A 172 -11.03 -3.76 9.91
N VAL A 173 -9.99 -3.55 9.13
CA VAL A 173 -10.12 -3.26 7.71
C VAL A 173 -10.33 -4.59 7.01
N VAL A 174 -11.46 -4.72 6.31
CA VAL A 174 -11.80 -5.94 5.56
C VAL A 174 -11.53 -5.64 4.09
N GLU A 175 -10.68 -6.44 3.48
CA GLU A 175 -10.18 -6.22 2.14
C GLU A 175 -10.46 -7.42 1.22
N GLU A 176 -10.61 -7.10 -0.06
CA GLU A 176 -10.57 -8.09 -1.12
C GLU A 176 -9.12 -8.47 -1.42
N ASP A 177 -8.82 -9.75 -1.49
CA ASP A 177 -7.50 -10.21 -1.94
C ASP A 177 -7.18 -9.75 -3.37
N LEU A 178 -5.95 -9.28 -3.57
CA LEU A 178 -5.46 -8.81 -4.88
C LEU A 178 -5.25 -9.99 -5.84
N GLY A 179 -6.33 -10.54 -6.34
CA GLY A 179 -6.36 -11.69 -7.22
C GLY A 179 -6.93 -11.39 -8.62
N ARG A 180 -7.25 -12.46 -9.35
CA ARG A 180 -7.80 -12.40 -10.71
C ARG A 180 -8.98 -11.45 -10.89
N ARG A 181 -9.88 -11.39 -9.91
CA ARG A 181 -11.06 -10.54 -9.98
C ARG A 181 -10.66 -9.05 -10.05
N VAL A 182 -9.72 -8.62 -9.21
CA VAL A 182 -9.22 -7.24 -9.19
C VAL A 182 -8.44 -6.96 -10.48
N ILE A 183 -7.57 -7.88 -10.91
CA ILE A 183 -6.83 -7.75 -12.17
C ILE A 183 -7.78 -7.52 -13.35
N GLN A 184 -8.86 -8.30 -13.46
CA GLN A 184 -9.83 -8.17 -14.55
C GLN A 184 -10.51 -6.78 -14.59
N GLN A 185 -10.63 -6.10 -13.46
CA GLN A 185 -11.21 -4.76 -13.39
C GLN A 185 -10.28 -3.70 -13.97
N PHE A 186 -8.98 -3.83 -13.73
CA PHE A 186 -7.98 -2.84 -14.11
C PHE A 186 -7.26 -3.18 -15.42
N PHE A 187 -7.17 -4.47 -15.74
CA PHE A 187 -6.52 -4.98 -16.95
C PHE A 187 -7.47 -5.89 -17.75
N PRO A 188 -8.66 -5.41 -18.16
CA PRO A 188 -9.69 -6.28 -18.80
C PRO A 188 -9.23 -6.92 -20.10
N ASN A 189 -8.31 -6.29 -20.83
CA ASN A 189 -7.78 -6.80 -22.09
C ASN A 189 -6.53 -7.70 -21.91
N ASN A 190 -6.01 -7.84 -20.70
CA ASN A 190 -4.86 -8.62 -20.34
C ASN A 190 -4.95 -9.09 -18.89
N SER A 191 -5.97 -9.87 -18.58
CA SER A 191 -6.25 -10.33 -17.23
C SER A 191 -5.56 -11.65 -16.86
N ASP A 192 -4.86 -12.28 -17.79
CA ASP A 192 -4.25 -13.60 -17.61
C ASP A 192 -2.76 -13.54 -17.29
N GLY A 193 -2.20 -12.34 -17.15
CA GLY A 193 -0.82 -12.10 -16.78
C GLY A 193 -0.46 -12.65 -15.41
N ASP A 194 0.84 -12.79 -15.16
CA ASP A 194 1.38 -13.21 -13.88
C ASP A 194 1.48 -12.02 -12.94
N LEU A 195 0.91 -12.15 -11.74
CA LEU A 195 1.08 -11.21 -10.64
C LEU A 195 2.10 -11.78 -9.67
N TRP A 196 3.08 -10.96 -9.28
CA TRP A 196 4.19 -11.35 -8.42
C TRP A 196 4.25 -10.44 -7.21
N GLU A 197 4.31 -11.03 -6.01
CA GLU A 197 4.60 -10.30 -4.79
C GLU A 197 6.11 -10.03 -4.71
N ALA A 198 6.50 -8.76 -4.54
CA ALA A 198 7.88 -8.30 -4.49
C ALA A 198 8.76 -8.84 -5.63
N GLY A 199 8.15 -9.30 -6.73
CA GLY A 199 8.85 -9.91 -7.85
C GLY A 199 9.45 -11.31 -7.56
N GLU A 200 9.04 -11.98 -6.49
CA GLU A 200 9.57 -13.27 -6.08
C GLU A 200 8.50 -14.37 -6.01
N ILE A 201 7.34 -14.04 -5.45
CA ILE A 201 6.27 -15.02 -5.18
C ILE A 201 5.12 -14.82 -6.17
N PRO A 202 4.77 -15.82 -6.98
CA PRO A 202 3.64 -15.70 -7.89
C PRO A 202 2.31 -15.77 -7.12
N GLU A 203 1.49 -14.73 -7.22
CA GLU A 203 0.15 -14.66 -6.65
C GLU A 203 -0.90 -15.22 -7.59
N THR A 204 -0.69 -15.08 -8.90
CA THR A 204 -1.52 -15.74 -9.90
C THR A 204 -0.69 -16.76 -10.69
N ASN A 205 -1.36 -17.72 -11.35
CA ASN A 205 -0.70 -18.75 -12.15
C ASN A 205 0.39 -19.55 -11.39
N LYS A 206 0.26 -19.72 -10.08
CA LYS A 206 1.28 -20.22 -9.14
C LYS A 206 2.08 -21.44 -9.62
N MET A 207 1.49 -22.28 -10.49
CA MET A 207 2.12 -23.49 -11.05
C MET A 207 2.72 -23.29 -12.44
N THR A 208 2.42 -22.18 -13.12
CA THR A 208 2.75 -21.96 -14.54
C THR A 208 3.36 -20.59 -14.80
N ALA A 209 3.46 -19.72 -13.79
CA ALA A 209 4.06 -18.40 -13.91
C ALA A 209 5.50 -18.50 -14.43
N ASP A 210 5.85 -17.62 -15.39
CA ASP A 210 7.17 -17.59 -15.98
C ASP A 210 8.05 -16.53 -15.30
N PRO A 211 9.06 -16.93 -14.50
CA PRO A 211 9.91 -15.99 -13.79
C PRO A 211 10.94 -15.27 -14.70
N ALA A 212 11.04 -15.63 -16.00
CA ALA A 212 12.11 -15.13 -16.85
C ALA A 212 12.15 -13.60 -16.94
N ARG A 213 10.97 -12.94 -17.05
CA ARG A 213 10.89 -11.49 -17.14
C ARG A 213 11.24 -10.80 -15.82
N VAL A 214 10.78 -11.34 -14.70
CA VAL A 214 11.13 -10.85 -13.37
C VAL A 214 12.62 -11.04 -13.11
N ALA A 215 13.20 -12.18 -13.48
CA ALA A 215 14.64 -12.40 -13.37
C ALA A 215 15.45 -11.42 -14.24
N ALA A 216 14.98 -11.13 -15.45
CA ALA A 216 15.60 -10.13 -16.32
C ALA A 216 15.50 -8.71 -15.74
N PHE A 217 14.37 -8.38 -15.08
CA PHE A 217 14.21 -7.11 -14.36
C PHE A 217 15.23 -6.96 -13.24
N TRP A 218 15.41 -7.97 -12.41
CA TRP A 218 16.42 -7.92 -11.32
C TRP A 218 17.86 -7.87 -11.83
N ALA A 219 18.11 -8.41 -13.03
CA ALA A 219 19.42 -8.37 -13.66
C ALA A 219 19.70 -7.08 -14.44
N ALA A 220 18.71 -6.19 -14.61
CA ALA A 220 18.87 -4.94 -15.35
C ALA A 220 19.79 -3.96 -14.58
N THR A 221 20.79 -3.43 -15.28
CA THR A 221 21.81 -2.53 -14.69
C THR A 221 21.83 -1.14 -15.32
N ASP A 222 20.98 -0.89 -16.31
CA ASP A 222 20.88 0.41 -16.97
C ASP A 222 19.44 0.71 -17.40
N LEU A 223 19.16 1.98 -17.73
CA LEU A 223 17.83 2.44 -18.11
C LEU A 223 17.28 1.73 -19.35
N ALA A 224 18.12 1.41 -20.32
CA ALA A 224 17.66 0.76 -21.54
C ALA A 224 17.17 -0.67 -21.24
N ALA A 225 17.89 -1.39 -20.37
CA ALA A 225 17.48 -2.72 -19.90
C ALA A 225 16.18 -2.65 -19.07
N VAL A 226 16.05 -1.70 -18.16
CA VAL A 226 14.82 -1.50 -17.36
C VAL A 226 13.64 -1.17 -18.27
N THR A 227 13.78 -0.19 -19.17
CA THR A 227 12.68 0.23 -20.05
C THR A 227 12.26 -0.81 -21.08
N ALA A 228 13.12 -1.77 -21.39
CA ALA A 228 12.77 -2.90 -22.25
C ALA A 228 11.85 -3.94 -21.56
N ILE A 229 11.79 -3.91 -20.23
CA ILE A 229 11.09 -4.92 -19.41
C ILE A 229 9.91 -4.31 -18.66
N VAL A 230 10.04 -3.05 -18.20
CA VAL A 230 9.07 -2.37 -17.35
C VAL A 230 8.23 -1.39 -18.16
N ASP A 231 6.92 -1.38 -17.92
CA ASP A 231 6.03 -0.27 -18.28
C ASP A 231 6.36 0.93 -17.37
N VAL A 232 7.42 1.65 -17.70
CA VAL A 232 7.88 2.80 -16.88
C VAL A 232 6.78 3.84 -16.73
N PRO A 233 6.05 4.27 -17.77
CA PRO A 233 4.95 5.23 -17.59
C PRO A 233 3.87 4.77 -16.60
N GLY A 234 3.45 3.51 -16.67
CA GLY A 234 2.49 2.93 -15.72
C GLY A 234 3.03 2.89 -14.30
N SER A 235 4.29 2.51 -14.15
CA SER A 235 4.98 2.45 -12.85
C SER A 235 5.19 3.83 -12.23
N LEU A 236 5.52 4.85 -13.03
CA LEU A 236 5.61 6.24 -12.57
C LEU A 236 4.27 6.75 -12.00
N MET A 237 3.14 6.34 -12.57
CA MET A 237 1.81 6.69 -12.03
C MET A 237 1.58 6.04 -10.65
N THR A 238 1.99 4.79 -10.46
CA THR A 238 1.90 4.12 -9.16
C THR A 238 2.78 4.81 -8.13
N TRP A 239 4.05 5.05 -8.45
CA TRP A 239 4.99 5.70 -7.53
C TRP A 239 4.58 7.14 -7.18
N ALA A 240 4.02 7.87 -8.15
CA ALA A 240 3.43 9.19 -7.91
C ALA A 240 2.23 9.12 -6.94
N SER A 241 1.45 8.05 -7.01
CA SER A 241 0.35 7.81 -6.10
C SER A 241 0.83 7.49 -4.68
N GLU A 242 1.85 6.63 -4.55
CA GLU A 242 2.50 6.32 -3.27
C GLU A 242 3.12 7.60 -2.65
N ALA A 243 3.80 8.42 -3.46
CA ALA A 243 4.35 9.69 -2.98
C ALA A 243 3.27 10.65 -2.46
N LEU A 244 2.10 10.69 -3.12
CA LEU A 244 0.97 11.53 -2.70
C LEU A 244 0.28 10.98 -1.44
N LEU A 245 0.15 9.67 -1.32
CA LEU A 245 -0.32 8.98 -0.11
C LEU A 245 0.69 9.05 1.04
N ASN A 246 1.95 9.45 0.76
CA ASN A 246 3.06 9.37 1.69
C ASN A 246 3.29 7.94 2.21
N ASP A 247 3.29 6.98 1.28
CA ASP A 247 3.45 5.56 1.58
C ASP A 247 4.91 5.24 1.90
N ALA A 248 5.25 5.25 3.17
CA ALA A 248 6.63 5.11 3.63
C ALA A 248 7.16 3.68 3.53
N ASP A 249 6.28 2.69 3.46
CA ASP A 249 6.63 1.28 3.37
C ASP A 249 6.30 0.65 2.00
N GLY A 250 5.73 1.44 1.08
CA GLY A 250 5.55 1.09 -0.32
C GLY A 250 6.86 1.10 -1.11
N TYR A 251 6.78 0.86 -2.42
CA TYR A 251 8.00 0.87 -3.26
C TYR A 251 8.66 2.24 -3.32
N TYR A 252 7.87 3.30 -3.43
CA TYR A 252 8.34 4.68 -3.37
C TYR A 252 9.17 4.96 -2.11
N GLY A 253 8.67 4.58 -0.93
CA GLY A 253 9.26 4.93 0.35
C GLY A 253 10.26 3.91 0.89
N GLY A 254 9.97 2.63 0.76
CA GLY A 254 10.67 1.55 1.42
C GLY A 254 11.31 0.51 0.50
N PHE A 255 11.02 0.55 -0.80
CA PHE A 255 11.31 -0.54 -1.75
C PHE A 255 10.68 -1.86 -1.29
N HIS A 256 9.54 -1.76 -0.62
CA HIS A 256 8.80 -2.85 -0.02
C HIS A 256 7.33 -2.83 -0.51
N ASN A 257 6.49 -3.69 -0.02
CA ASN A 257 5.04 -3.69 -0.22
C ASN A 257 4.57 -3.36 -1.64
N PHE A 258 5.06 -4.07 -2.65
CA PHE A 258 4.69 -3.88 -4.04
C PHE A 258 4.40 -5.20 -4.74
N LEU A 259 3.62 -5.09 -5.80
CA LEU A 259 3.38 -6.17 -6.74
C LEU A 259 3.95 -5.79 -8.11
N LEU A 260 4.37 -6.80 -8.86
CA LEU A 260 4.69 -6.68 -10.28
C LEU A 260 3.66 -7.45 -11.09
N TYR A 261 3.00 -6.78 -12.02
CA TYR A 261 2.05 -7.41 -12.94
C TYR A 261 2.64 -7.45 -14.34
N ASP A 262 2.73 -8.67 -14.91
CA ASP A 262 3.18 -8.87 -16.29
C ASP A 262 2.04 -8.59 -17.27
N GLN A 263 2.11 -7.46 -17.95
CA GLN A 263 1.17 -7.05 -19.00
C GLN A 263 1.52 -7.60 -20.38
N GLY A 264 2.34 -8.63 -20.48
CA GLY A 264 2.79 -9.18 -21.74
C GLY A 264 3.68 -8.20 -22.52
N GLN A 265 3.26 -7.77 -23.72
CA GLN A 265 4.08 -6.88 -24.56
C GLN A 265 4.34 -5.49 -23.94
N LYS A 266 3.48 -5.03 -23.04
CA LYS A 266 3.64 -3.74 -22.38
C LYS A 266 4.70 -3.77 -21.26
N GLY A 267 5.04 -4.94 -20.76
CA GLY A 267 6.06 -5.14 -19.72
C GLY A 267 5.46 -5.28 -18.32
N LEU A 268 6.34 -5.31 -17.34
CA LEU A 268 5.98 -5.32 -15.93
C LEU A 268 5.50 -3.94 -15.48
N VAL A 269 4.44 -3.87 -14.70
CA VAL A 269 4.02 -2.65 -14.02
C VAL A 269 4.04 -2.85 -12.52
N PHE A 270 4.55 -1.84 -11.80
CA PHE A 270 4.46 -1.79 -10.35
C PHE A 270 3.04 -1.48 -9.91
N LEU A 271 2.60 -2.13 -8.83
CA LEU A 271 1.30 -1.93 -8.21
C LEU A 271 1.50 -1.88 -6.68
N PRO A 272 0.76 -1.03 -5.96
CA PRO A 272 0.88 -0.93 -4.51
C PRO A 272 0.30 -2.17 -3.83
N LYS A 273 0.84 -2.48 -2.65
CA LYS A 273 0.35 -3.52 -1.75
C LYS A 273 0.55 -3.04 -0.33
N ASP A 274 -0.37 -3.38 0.59
CA ASP A 274 -0.26 -3.07 2.01
C ASP A 274 -0.04 -1.57 2.25
N THR A 275 -1.12 -0.82 2.39
CA THR A 275 -1.10 0.65 2.41
C THR A 275 -1.34 1.23 3.81
N ASP A 276 -1.15 0.43 4.86
CA ASP A 276 -1.32 0.84 6.26
C ASP A 276 -0.32 1.94 6.68
N SER A 277 0.85 1.95 6.05
CA SER A 277 1.94 2.90 6.31
C SER A 277 1.85 4.17 5.46
N THR A 278 0.62 4.61 5.15
CA THR A 278 0.33 5.82 4.39
C THR A 278 -0.02 7.02 5.28
N PHE A 279 -0.27 8.17 4.69
CA PHE A 279 -0.67 9.43 5.33
C PHE A 279 0.35 9.89 6.39
N ASP A 280 -0.04 9.96 7.65
CA ASP A 280 0.74 10.49 8.74
C ASP A 280 1.51 9.44 9.56
N TRP A 281 1.67 8.23 9.04
CA TRP A 281 2.32 7.12 9.71
C TRP A 281 3.68 7.51 10.33
N LEU A 282 4.52 8.23 9.60
CA LEU A 282 5.84 8.65 10.09
C LEU A 282 5.76 9.67 11.21
N ALA A 283 4.76 10.56 11.19
CA ALA A 283 4.54 11.55 12.24
C ALA A 283 4.13 10.89 13.56
N VAL A 284 3.39 9.78 13.49
CA VAL A 284 3.00 8.98 14.67
C VAL A 284 4.24 8.46 15.42
N PHE A 285 5.32 8.15 14.70
CA PHE A 285 6.56 7.65 15.28
C PHE A 285 7.65 8.71 15.48
N ASP A 286 7.34 10.00 15.26
CA ASP A 286 8.31 11.12 15.36
C ASP A 286 9.58 10.91 14.49
N LEU A 287 9.48 10.15 13.40
CA LEU A 287 10.63 9.78 12.59
C LEU A 287 11.00 10.83 11.54
N VAL A 288 9.99 11.43 10.89
CA VAL A 288 10.13 12.49 9.87
C VAL A 288 8.84 13.30 9.83
N GLY A 289 8.89 14.58 9.43
CA GLY A 289 7.68 15.35 9.12
C GLY A 289 6.91 14.72 7.97
N ALA A 290 5.62 14.39 8.18
CA ALA A 290 4.83 13.71 7.17
C ALA A 290 4.54 14.57 5.93
N VAL A 291 4.60 15.91 6.06
CA VAL A 291 4.26 16.85 4.99
C VAL A 291 5.39 16.97 3.96
N ASP A 292 6.58 17.19 4.45
CA ASP A 292 7.80 17.47 3.69
C ASP A 292 8.69 16.23 3.50
N HIS A 293 8.10 15.07 3.71
CA HIS A 293 8.76 13.81 3.42
C HIS A 293 9.28 13.81 1.99
N PRO A 294 10.57 13.53 1.75
CA PRO A 294 11.19 13.65 0.44
C PRO A 294 10.42 12.93 -0.66
N VAL A 295 10.29 13.55 -1.81
CA VAL A 295 9.67 12.93 -3.00
C VAL A 295 10.53 11.77 -3.50
N PHE A 296 11.82 11.86 -3.25
CA PHE A 296 12.81 10.81 -3.41
C PHE A 296 13.26 10.33 -2.02
N TRP A 297 12.37 9.66 -1.32
CA TRP A 297 12.55 9.23 0.07
C TRP A 297 13.84 8.46 0.36
N TRP A 298 14.29 7.67 -0.58
CA TRP A 298 15.53 6.92 -0.47
C TRP A 298 16.79 7.82 -0.35
N GLU A 299 16.75 9.06 -0.85
CA GLU A 299 17.82 10.05 -0.70
C GLU A 299 18.07 10.42 0.76
N ALA A 300 17.03 10.37 1.60
CA ALA A 300 17.17 10.61 3.04
C ALA A 300 17.81 9.43 3.79
N ARG A 301 18.01 8.28 3.15
CA ARG A 301 18.63 7.11 3.73
C ARG A 301 20.11 7.07 3.29
N ALA A 302 21.03 7.40 4.17
CA ALA A 302 22.47 7.28 3.97
C ALA A 302 22.93 5.81 3.79
N LYS A 303 22.30 5.06 2.88
CA LYS A 303 22.66 3.67 2.54
C LYS A 303 22.39 3.43 1.06
N PRO A 304 23.28 2.67 0.36
CA PRO A 304 23.01 2.23 -1.00
C PRO A 304 21.62 1.59 -1.07
N ALA A 305 20.83 1.94 -2.09
CA ALA A 305 19.56 1.29 -2.31
C ALA A 305 19.78 -0.22 -2.48
N PRO A 306 19.21 -1.07 -1.61
CA PRO A 306 19.30 -2.51 -1.80
C PRO A 306 18.47 -2.91 -3.02
N PRO A 307 18.71 -4.05 -3.67
CA PRO A 307 17.68 -4.63 -4.50
C PRO A 307 16.39 -4.84 -3.64
N PRO A 308 15.21 -4.44 -4.09
CA PRO A 308 14.81 -3.99 -5.43
C PRO A 308 14.92 -2.48 -5.71
N GLY A 309 15.42 -1.67 -4.81
CA GLY A 309 15.52 -0.21 -4.98
C GLY A 309 16.47 0.22 -6.12
N GLN A 310 17.39 -0.65 -6.54
CA GLN A 310 18.33 -0.33 -7.60
C GLN A 310 17.64 0.08 -8.91
N GLN A 311 16.51 -0.53 -9.27
CA GLN A 311 15.78 -0.18 -10.49
C GLN A 311 15.12 1.20 -10.39
N TRP A 312 14.69 1.59 -9.20
CA TRP A 312 14.23 2.96 -8.94
C TRP A 312 15.36 3.96 -9.21
N VAL A 313 16.55 3.72 -8.63
CA VAL A 313 17.72 4.59 -8.81
C VAL A 313 18.06 4.72 -10.29
N ILE A 314 18.09 3.61 -11.05
CA ILE A 314 18.36 3.62 -12.49
C ILE A 314 17.37 4.54 -13.23
N VAL A 315 16.09 4.45 -12.92
CA VAL A 315 15.06 5.28 -13.57
C VAL A 315 15.19 6.74 -13.13
N MET A 316 15.34 7.01 -11.85
CA MET A 316 15.32 8.38 -11.30
C MET A 316 16.65 9.13 -11.50
N SER A 317 17.74 8.46 -11.82
CA SER A 317 19.00 9.11 -12.24
C SER A 317 18.92 9.73 -13.64
N ASP A 318 17.87 9.42 -14.42
CA ASP A 318 17.68 10.01 -15.75
C ASP A 318 16.75 11.23 -15.67
N ALA A 319 17.26 12.40 -16.10
CA ALA A 319 16.53 13.67 -16.01
C ALA A 319 15.18 13.68 -16.79
N ASP A 320 15.07 12.94 -17.90
CA ASP A 320 13.82 12.82 -18.64
C ASP A 320 12.79 11.96 -17.88
N GLN A 321 13.22 10.91 -17.22
CA GLN A 321 12.35 10.10 -16.38
C GLN A 321 11.92 10.84 -15.10
N ARG A 322 12.79 11.64 -14.48
CA ARG A 322 12.42 12.51 -13.34
C ARG A 322 11.33 13.51 -13.74
N ARG A 323 11.46 14.15 -14.90
CA ARG A 323 10.43 15.05 -15.42
C ARG A 323 9.10 14.32 -15.65
N LYS A 324 9.13 13.12 -16.24
CA LYS A 324 7.92 12.30 -16.42
C LYS A 324 7.32 11.87 -15.08
N TYR A 325 8.14 11.68 -14.06
CA TYR A 325 7.65 11.42 -12.72
C TYR A 325 6.95 12.64 -12.11
N ALA A 326 7.52 13.84 -12.27
CA ALA A 326 6.85 15.08 -11.88
C ALA A 326 5.53 15.29 -12.63
N ASP A 327 5.48 14.97 -13.93
CA ASP A 327 4.24 14.99 -14.72
C ASP A 327 3.21 13.96 -14.17
N ALA A 328 3.66 12.78 -13.75
CA ALA A 328 2.80 11.78 -13.13
C ALA A 328 2.25 12.26 -11.77
N ILE A 329 3.08 12.90 -10.95
CA ILE A 329 2.65 13.54 -9.69
C ILE A 329 1.60 14.61 -9.99
N ALA A 330 1.84 15.49 -10.96
CA ALA A 330 0.88 16.50 -11.36
C ALA A 330 -0.46 15.90 -11.83
N ALA A 331 -0.41 14.81 -12.58
CA ALA A 331 -1.59 14.09 -13.04
C ALA A 331 -2.39 13.45 -11.89
N GLN A 332 -1.72 12.94 -10.87
CA GLN A 332 -2.39 12.40 -9.67
C GLN A 332 -2.92 13.52 -8.77
N LEU A 333 -2.18 14.61 -8.60
CA LEU A 333 -2.64 15.80 -7.89
C LEU A 333 -3.91 16.39 -8.52
N ALA A 334 -4.06 16.34 -9.83
CA ALA A 334 -5.28 16.79 -10.51
C ALA A 334 -6.53 15.94 -10.16
N LYS A 335 -6.34 14.72 -9.67
CA LYS A 335 -7.42 13.82 -9.19
C LYS A 335 -7.61 13.87 -7.68
N TRP A 336 -6.70 14.52 -6.95
CA TRP A 336 -6.70 14.59 -5.50
C TRP A 336 -7.68 15.65 -5.00
N ASP A 337 -8.91 15.23 -4.71
CA ASP A 337 -9.93 16.11 -4.12
C ASP A 337 -9.83 16.08 -2.59
N VAL A 338 -9.15 17.08 -2.04
CA VAL A 338 -8.95 17.27 -0.60
C VAL A 338 -10.28 17.28 0.15
N THR A 339 -11.31 17.96 -0.38
CA THR A 339 -12.62 18.05 0.26
C THR A 339 -13.30 16.70 0.34
N GLN A 340 -13.23 15.93 -0.74
CA GLN A 340 -13.78 14.58 -0.79
C GLN A 340 -13.07 13.64 0.20
N ILE A 341 -11.74 13.64 0.20
CA ILE A 341 -10.95 12.74 1.07
C ILE A 341 -11.15 13.10 2.54
N GLN A 342 -11.14 14.38 2.89
CA GLN A 342 -11.46 14.82 4.25
C GLN A 342 -12.89 14.46 4.64
N GLY A 343 -13.84 14.50 3.70
CA GLY A 343 -15.21 14.03 3.91
C GLY A 343 -15.29 12.53 4.19
N TRP A 344 -14.44 11.72 3.55
CA TRP A 344 -14.32 10.29 3.88
C TRP A 344 -13.75 10.08 5.27
N ILE A 345 -12.68 10.79 5.63
CA ILE A 345 -12.08 10.71 6.97
C ILE A 345 -13.14 11.02 8.03
N ASP A 346 -13.91 12.10 7.88
CA ASP A 346 -14.95 12.48 8.82
C ASP A 346 -16.07 11.45 8.94
N ALA A 347 -16.58 10.99 7.81
CA ALA A 347 -17.68 10.04 7.78
C ALA A 347 -17.27 8.68 8.35
N TRP A 348 -16.09 8.20 7.96
CA TRP A 348 -15.65 6.87 8.35
C TRP A 348 -15.11 6.82 9.78
N SER A 349 -14.40 7.86 10.23
CA SER A 349 -14.00 7.94 11.65
C SER A 349 -15.21 8.00 12.59
N GLN A 350 -16.24 8.78 12.25
CA GLN A 350 -17.48 8.80 13.01
C GLN A 350 -18.18 7.43 13.00
N GLN A 351 -18.14 6.73 11.87
CA GLN A 351 -18.76 5.42 11.69
C GLN A 351 -18.15 4.36 12.61
N ILE A 352 -16.81 4.39 12.84
CA ILE A 352 -16.08 3.34 13.56
C ILE A 352 -15.68 3.72 15.00
N ALA A 353 -15.82 4.98 15.41
CA ALA A 353 -15.34 5.45 16.72
C ALA A 353 -15.85 4.61 17.92
N GLY A 354 -17.10 4.17 17.86
CA GLY A 354 -17.70 3.31 18.90
C GLY A 354 -17.08 1.90 18.92
N ASP A 355 -16.73 1.38 17.76
CA ASP A 355 -16.14 0.05 17.60
C ASP A 355 -14.68 0.06 18.05
N VAL A 356 -13.91 1.09 17.73
CA VAL A 356 -12.53 1.28 18.23
C VAL A 356 -12.53 1.35 19.75
N ALA A 357 -13.44 2.11 20.35
CA ALA A 357 -13.53 2.24 21.81
C ALA A 357 -13.95 0.94 22.52
N ALA A 358 -14.69 0.07 21.84
CA ALA A 358 -15.20 -1.20 22.38
C ALA A 358 -14.30 -2.40 22.04
N ASP A 359 -13.29 -2.24 21.19
CA ASP A 359 -12.44 -3.31 20.71
C ASP A 359 -11.54 -3.83 21.84
N PRO A 360 -11.69 -5.11 22.26
CA PRO A 360 -10.93 -5.66 23.37
C PRO A 360 -9.44 -5.87 23.05
N HIS A 361 -9.09 -5.87 21.75
CA HIS A 361 -7.73 -6.11 21.25
C HIS A 361 -7.10 -4.87 20.62
N THR A 362 -7.71 -3.68 20.77
CA THR A 362 -7.15 -2.45 20.19
C THR A 362 -5.88 -2.01 20.90
N TRP A 363 -4.90 -1.53 20.12
CA TRP A 363 -3.74 -0.79 20.60
C TRP A 363 -4.00 0.73 20.60
N ALA A 364 -5.01 1.19 19.90
CA ALA A 364 -5.38 2.60 19.83
C ALA A 364 -6.23 3.01 21.04
N THR A 365 -5.80 4.02 21.77
CA THR A 365 -6.67 4.68 22.75
C THR A 365 -7.63 5.64 22.03
N PRO A 366 -8.77 6.02 22.63
CA PRO A 366 -9.64 7.04 22.05
C PRO A 366 -8.91 8.37 21.75
N ASP A 367 -7.93 8.75 22.57
CA ASP A 367 -7.15 9.96 22.35
C ASP A 367 -6.20 9.81 21.14
N ASN A 368 -5.52 8.67 21.02
CA ASN A 368 -4.67 8.37 19.86
C ASN A 368 -5.49 8.32 18.58
N PHE A 369 -6.65 7.67 18.60
CA PHE A 369 -7.58 7.64 17.48
C PHE A 369 -7.98 9.05 17.02
N ASN A 370 -8.43 9.91 17.95
CA ASN A 370 -8.82 11.28 17.62
C ASN A 370 -7.63 12.12 17.12
N THR A 371 -6.44 11.93 17.69
CA THR A 371 -5.21 12.59 17.23
C THR A 371 -4.84 12.16 15.82
N GLY A 372 -4.85 10.86 15.54
CA GLY A 372 -4.57 10.33 14.20
C GLY A 372 -5.58 10.82 13.16
N VAL A 373 -6.88 10.83 13.48
CA VAL A 373 -7.92 11.38 12.58
C VAL A 373 -7.66 12.87 12.27
N ALA A 374 -7.29 13.67 13.28
CA ALA A 374 -6.97 15.08 13.07
C ALA A 374 -5.71 15.25 12.20
N SER A 375 -4.68 14.43 12.44
CA SER A 375 -3.46 14.41 11.65
C SER A 375 -3.72 14.00 10.19
N ALA A 376 -4.44 12.91 9.96
CA ALA A 376 -4.80 12.47 8.61
C ALA A 376 -5.55 13.55 7.81
N ARG A 377 -6.42 14.33 8.46
CA ARG A 377 -7.08 15.47 7.81
C ARG A 377 -6.11 16.57 7.37
N GLN A 378 -5.09 16.84 8.17
CA GLN A 378 -4.10 17.87 7.86
C GLN A 378 -3.16 17.43 6.73
N ILE A 379 -2.68 16.19 6.78
CA ILE A 379 -1.73 15.67 5.81
C ILE A 379 -2.31 15.64 4.39
N VAL A 380 -3.60 15.35 4.23
CA VAL A 380 -4.29 15.32 2.93
C VAL A 380 -4.12 16.64 2.16
N GLN A 381 -4.20 17.79 2.82
CA GLN A 381 -3.97 19.09 2.19
C GLN A 381 -2.49 19.40 2.10
N ALA A 382 -1.78 19.29 3.21
CA ALA A 382 -0.40 19.74 3.32
C ALA A 382 0.55 18.96 2.40
N ARG A 383 0.36 17.64 2.28
CA ARG A 383 1.17 16.82 1.37
C ARG A 383 0.92 17.20 -0.11
N ALA A 384 -0.32 17.42 -0.47
CA ALA A 384 -0.65 17.87 -1.82
C ALA A 384 -0.03 19.24 -2.14
N ASP A 385 0.00 20.16 -1.18
CA ASP A 385 0.62 21.47 -1.35
C ASP A 385 2.15 21.35 -1.50
N TYR A 386 2.79 20.52 -0.70
CA TYR A 386 4.22 20.21 -0.83
C TYR A 386 4.56 19.63 -2.21
N LEU A 387 3.82 18.64 -2.66
CA LEU A 387 4.05 18.02 -3.98
C LEU A 387 3.78 18.99 -5.15
N ARG A 388 2.89 19.98 -4.99
CA ARG A 388 2.75 21.07 -5.98
C ARG A 388 4.01 21.91 -6.06
N THR A 389 4.64 22.21 -4.92
CA THR A 389 5.92 22.95 -4.94
C THR A 389 7.04 22.14 -5.60
N PHE A 390 7.06 20.83 -5.40
CA PHE A 390 7.99 19.95 -6.10
C PHE A 390 7.77 19.96 -7.61
N VAL A 391 6.53 19.81 -8.09
CA VAL A 391 6.20 19.88 -9.51
C VAL A 391 6.56 21.26 -10.10
N ASP A 392 6.33 22.34 -9.37
CA ASP A 392 6.71 23.69 -9.81
C ASP A 392 8.23 23.85 -9.91
N CYS A 393 8.97 23.26 -8.98
CA CYS A 393 10.43 23.23 -9.03
C CYS A 393 10.93 22.48 -10.28
N GLU A 394 10.43 21.28 -10.53
CA GLU A 394 10.77 20.48 -11.71
C GLU A 394 10.42 21.20 -13.03
N ASN A 395 9.43 22.08 -13.01
CA ASN A 395 9.06 22.94 -14.13
C ASN A 395 9.94 24.20 -14.27
N GLY A 396 10.98 24.34 -13.45
CA GLY A 396 11.99 25.40 -13.57
C GLY A 396 11.80 26.59 -12.63
N ASN A 397 10.87 26.51 -11.64
CA ASN A 397 10.61 27.57 -10.68
C ASN A 397 11.28 27.31 -9.30
N GLY A 398 12.17 26.30 -9.20
CA GLY A 398 12.88 25.98 -7.97
C GLY A 398 13.93 27.01 -7.59
N ALA A 399 14.09 27.25 -6.29
CA ALA A 399 15.21 28.01 -5.77
C ALA A 399 16.50 27.14 -5.81
N ASP A 400 17.63 27.80 -5.90
CA ASP A 400 18.98 27.28 -5.77
C ASP A 400 19.60 28.11 -4.63
N MET A 401 19.75 27.53 -3.44
CA MET A 401 20.12 28.28 -2.23
C MET A 401 21.61 28.49 -2.07
N ASP A 402 22.44 27.55 -2.56
CA ASP A 402 23.89 27.61 -2.45
C ASP A 402 24.59 28.10 -3.73
N GLY A 403 23.85 28.18 -4.84
CA GLY A 403 24.29 28.79 -6.10
C GLY A 403 25.11 27.87 -6.97
N ASP A 404 24.99 26.57 -6.86
CA ASP A 404 25.71 25.58 -7.65
C ASP A 404 25.07 25.30 -9.03
N GLY A 405 23.83 25.73 -9.24
CA GLY A 405 23.06 25.58 -10.45
C GLY A 405 22.01 24.46 -10.40
N ALA A 406 21.98 23.65 -9.34
CA ALA A 406 20.87 22.73 -9.04
C ALA A 406 19.77 23.46 -8.26
N ARG A 407 18.56 22.98 -8.40
CA ARG A 407 17.42 23.51 -7.67
C ARG A 407 17.11 22.56 -6.52
N TRP A 408 16.47 23.02 -5.48
CA TRP A 408 16.14 22.21 -4.30
C TRP A 408 15.46 20.86 -4.62
N CYS A 409 14.79 20.71 -5.76
CA CYS A 409 14.20 19.43 -6.19
C CYS A 409 15.19 18.50 -6.92
N ASP A 410 16.32 19.03 -7.37
CA ASP A 410 17.43 18.31 -8.00
C ASP A 410 18.64 18.22 -7.06
N ASP A 411 18.47 18.63 -5.81
CA ASP A 411 19.52 18.82 -4.84
C ASP A 411 19.11 18.24 -3.48
N CYS A 412 19.79 17.18 -3.05
CA CYS A 412 19.52 16.57 -1.75
C CYS A 412 20.14 17.32 -0.58
N ARG A 413 20.93 18.39 -0.87
CA ARG A 413 21.49 19.29 0.14
C ARG A 413 21.65 20.71 -0.40
N ASP A 414 20.57 21.42 -0.62
CA ASP A 414 20.46 22.79 -1.19
C ASP A 414 21.15 23.89 -0.30
N ASP A 415 22.05 23.49 0.63
CA ASP A 415 22.91 24.37 1.43
C ASP A 415 24.42 24.03 1.31
N ASP A 416 24.78 23.09 0.41
CA ASP A 416 26.16 22.65 0.19
C ASP A 416 26.44 22.40 -1.30
N ALA A 417 26.95 23.38 -2.00
CA ALA A 417 27.22 23.38 -3.43
C ALA A 417 28.15 22.24 -3.95
N SER A 418 28.59 21.34 -3.11
CA SER A 418 29.33 20.15 -3.52
C SER A 418 28.45 18.90 -3.62
N ILE A 419 27.18 18.99 -3.20
CA ILE A 419 26.23 17.88 -3.10
C ILE A 419 24.99 18.23 -3.91
N HIS A 420 24.85 17.67 -5.09
CA HIS A 420 23.70 17.88 -5.98
C HIS A 420 23.60 16.75 -7.02
N LEU A 421 22.47 16.61 -7.69
CA LEU A 421 22.30 15.60 -8.73
C LEU A 421 23.37 15.73 -9.82
N GLY A 422 24.16 14.68 -9.96
CA GLY A 422 25.24 14.60 -10.96
C GLY A 422 26.57 15.23 -10.53
N ALA A 423 26.72 15.63 -9.27
CA ALA A 423 28.03 15.94 -8.69
C ALA A 423 28.96 14.72 -8.74
N PRO A 424 30.27 14.89 -8.72
CA PRO A 424 31.18 13.75 -8.58
C PRO A 424 31.24 13.26 -7.12
N GLU A 425 31.23 11.95 -6.91
CA GLU A 425 31.45 11.36 -5.58
C GLU A 425 32.78 11.76 -4.97
N ILE A 426 32.79 12.23 -3.74
CA ILE A 426 33.99 12.52 -2.93
C ILE A 426 34.29 11.29 -2.07
N CYS A 427 35.11 10.42 -2.56
CA CYS A 427 35.39 9.12 -2.00
C CYS A 427 35.73 9.11 -0.51
N GLY A 428 35.02 8.30 0.27
CA GLY A 428 35.33 8.04 1.68
C GLY A 428 34.82 9.10 2.65
N ASN A 429 33.95 10.02 2.18
CA ASN A 429 33.28 11.00 3.05
C ASN A 429 32.03 10.48 3.71
N GLY A 430 31.46 9.35 3.21
CA GLY A 430 30.23 8.73 3.71
C GLY A 430 28.98 9.51 3.35
N VAL A 431 29.02 10.34 2.30
CA VAL A 431 27.92 11.15 1.79
C VAL A 431 27.62 10.70 0.36
N ASP A 432 26.38 10.76 -0.03
CA ASP A 432 25.90 10.65 -1.41
C ASP A 432 26.01 12.04 -2.04
N ASP A 433 27.18 12.35 -2.65
CA ASP A 433 27.45 13.68 -3.17
C ASP A 433 26.67 13.95 -4.47
N ASN A 434 26.30 12.92 -5.20
CA ASN A 434 25.59 13.05 -6.48
C ASN A 434 24.08 12.83 -6.41
N CYS A 435 23.55 12.66 -5.20
CA CYS A 435 22.11 12.53 -4.93
C CYS A 435 21.43 11.38 -5.71
N ASN A 436 22.15 10.27 -5.94
CA ASN A 436 21.62 9.13 -6.70
C ASN A 436 21.17 7.95 -5.81
N GLY A 437 21.28 8.07 -4.48
CA GLY A 437 20.89 7.07 -3.50
C GLY A 437 21.99 6.04 -3.18
N ALA A 438 23.18 6.22 -3.70
CA ALA A 438 24.35 5.44 -3.33
C ALA A 438 25.40 6.33 -2.69
N VAL A 439 26.14 5.81 -1.71
CA VAL A 439 27.18 6.55 -0.98
C VAL A 439 28.54 6.05 -1.41
N ASP A 440 29.44 6.95 -1.81
CA ASP A 440 30.81 6.63 -2.22
C ASP A 440 30.87 5.59 -3.38
N GLU A 441 29.87 5.51 -4.27
CA GLU A 441 29.93 4.55 -5.38
C GLU A 441 30.93 5.02 -6.46
N GLY A 442 31.48 4.05 -7.18
CA GLY A 442 32.54 4.32 -8.15
C GLY A 442 33.88 4.63 -7.53
N CYS A 443 34.00 4.70 -6.23
CA CYS A 443 35.23 4.85 -5.49
C CYS A 443 36.03 3.54 -5.44
N GLN A 444 37.29 3.55 -5.84
CA GLN A 444 38.17 2.37 -5.81
C GLN A 444 39.01 2.33 -4.54
#